data_670e8119d710da9f6024e0cedeed471a
#
_entry.id   670e8119d710da9f6024e0cedeed471a
#
_cell.length_a   1.000
_cell.length_b   1.000
_cell.length_c   1.000
_cell.angle_alpha   90.00
_cell.angle_beta   90.00
_cell.angle_gamma   90.00
#
_symmetry.space_group_name_H-M   'P 1'
#
loop_
_entity.id
_entity.type
_entity.pdbx_description
1 polymer ?
#
loop_
_entity_poly.entity_id
_entity_poly.type
_entity_poly.pdbx_seq_one_letter_code
_entity_poly.pdbx_strand_id
1 'polypeptide(L)' 'MNVQALIERNKQFAVEAIILAETLPNSKLGNHIRGQLIRYATSVAAN' A
#
# COMPACT_ATOMS: atom_id res chain seq x y z
N MET A 1 -3.02 -14.08 19.86
CA MET A 1 -2.98 -13.27 18.63
C MET A 1 -3.59 -14.07 17.49
N ASN A 2 -4.47 -13.44 16.74
CA ASN A 2 -5.12 -14.09 15.59
C ASN A 2 -4.37 -13.71 14.30
N VAL A 3 -3.71 -14.69 13.69
CA VAL A 3 -2.94 -14.46 12.47
C VAL A 3 -3.85 -14.00 11.32
N GLN A 4 -5.07 -14.53 11.26
CA GLN A 4 -6.02 -14.16 10.22
C GLN A 4 -6.39 -12.67 10.33
N ALA A 5 -6.60 -12.19 11.55
CA ALA A 5 -6.91 -10.78 11.76
C ALA A 5 -5.73 -9.89 11.36
N LEU A 6 -4.52 -10.35 11.60
CA LEU A 6 -3.32 -9.60 11.21
C LEU A 6 -3.20 -9.51 9.70
N ILE A 7 -3.47 -10.61 8.99
CA ILE A 7 -3.43 -10.63 7.53
C ILE A 7 -4.48 -9.67 6.95
N GLU A 8 -5.70 -9.69 7.49
CA GLU A 8 -6.76 -8.81 7.03
C GLU A 8 -6.42 -7.34 7.26
N ARG A 9 -5.81 -7.03 8.41
CA ARG A 9 -5.39 -5.67 8.71
C ARG A 9 -4.31 -5.20 7.74
N ASN A 10 -3.36 -6.07 7.41
CA ASN A 10 -2.31 -5.72 6.46
C ASN A 10 -2.88 -5.48 5.06
N LYS A 11 -3.85 -6.28 4.64
CA LYS A 11 -4.49 -6.11 3.34
C LYS A 11 -5.25 -4.79 3.28
N GLN A 12 -5.96 -4.45 4.35
CA GLN A 12 -6.67 -3.19 4.42
C GLN A 12 -5.71 -2.01 4.37
N PHE A 13 -4.59 -2.13 5.06
CA PHE A 13 -3.56 -1.10 5.03
C PHE A 13 -3.00 -0.93 3.60
N ALA A 14 -2.81 -2.04 2.89
CA ALA A 14 -2.31 -2.01 1.53
C ALA A 14 -3.29 -1.30 0.59
N VAL A 15 -4.59 -1.54 0.74
CA VAL A 15 -5.60 -0.86 -0.06
C VAL A 15 -5.57 0.64 0.21
N GLU A 16 -5.46 1.02 1.48
CA GLU A 16 -5.37 2.43 1.84
C GLU A 16 -4.11 3.08 1.30
N ALA A 17 -3.01 2.32 1.23
CA ALA A 17 -1.77 2.83 0.64
C ALA A 17 -1.93 3.14 -0.84
N ILE A 18 -2.68 2.30 -1.57
CA ILE A 18 -2.95 2.53 -2.99
C ILE A 18 -3.79 3.80 -3.16
N ILE A 19 -4.81 3.96 -2.33
CA ILE A 19 -5.67 5.15 -2.38
C ILE A 19 -4.84 6.40 -2.10
N LEU A 20 -3.98 6.33 -1.10
CA LEU A 20 -3.11 7.45 -0.76
C LEU A 20 -2.15 7.77 -1.91
N ALA A 21 -1.63 6.73 -2.57
CA ALA A 21 -0.71 6.91 -3.69
C ALA A 21 -1.37 7.69 -4.82
N GLU A 22 -2.66 7.49 -5.05
CA GLU A 22 -3.39 8.18 -6.09
C GLU A 22 -3.57 9.67 -5.79
N THR A 23 -3.49 10.06 -4.51
CA THR A 23 -3.66 11.45 -4.12
C THR A 23 -2.35 12.23 -4.14
N LEU A 24 -1.23 11.56 -4.36
CA LEU A 24 0.08 12.23 -4.39
C LEU A 24 0.22 13.09 -5.65
N PRO A 25 0.93 14.22 -5.53
CA PRO A 25 1.12 15.10 -6.68
C PRO A 25 1.98 14.44 -7.75
N ASN A 26 1.77 14.86 -9.00
CA ASN A 26 2.57 14.38 -10.13
C ASN A 26 3.89 15.13 -10.16
N SER A 27 4.79 14.73 -9.26
CA SER A 27 6.12 15.31 -9.14
C SER A 27 7.13 14.17 -9.05
N LYS A 28 8.40 14.50 -9.15
CA LYS A 28 9.45 13.49 -9.06
C LYS A 28 9.39 12.75 -7.72
N LEU A 29 9.25 13.48 -6.62
CA LEU A 29 9.16 12.88 -5.30
C LEU A 29 7.85 12.11 -5.14
N GLY A 30 6.73 12.71 -5.56
CA GLY A 30 5.42 12.07 -5.47
C GLY A 30 5.38 10.77 -6.26
N ASN A 31 5.97 10.76 -7.46
CA ASN A 31 6.02 9.55 -8.28
C ASN A 31 6.88 8.47 -7.65
N HIS A 32 7.98 8.87 -7.01
CA HIS A 32 8.84 7.91 -6.31
C HIS A 32 8.10 7.25 -5.15
N ILE A 33 7.42 8.06 -4.33
CA ILE A 33 6.67 7.54 -3.18
C ILE A 33 5.51 6.67 -3.66
N ARG A 34 4.82 7.08 -4.74
CA ARG A 34 3.74 6.29 -5.31
C ARG A 34 4.22 4.91 -5.71
N GLY A 35 5.39 4.83 -6.36
CA GLY A 35 5.96 3.55 -6.75
C GLY A 35 6.25 2.66 -5.55
N GLN A 36 6.77 3.23 -4.47
CA GLN A 36 7.06 2.48 -3.25
C GLN A 36 5.79 1.96 -2.59
N LEU A 37 4.75 2.79 -2.53
CA LEU A 37 3.47 2.38 -1.94
C LEU A 37 2.81 1.25 -2.73
N ILE A 38 2.85 1.34 -4.05
CA ILE A 38 2.27 0.31 -4.91
C ILE A 38 3.04 -1.00 -4.76
N ARG A 39 4.36 -0.95 -4.68
CA ARG A 39 5.16 -2.15 -4.47
C ARG A 39 4.85 -2.80 -3.13
N TYR A 40 4.72 -1.99 -2.08
CA TYR A 40 4.34 -2.50 -0.77
C TYR A 40 2.97 -3.17 -0.82
N ALA A 41 1.99 -2.51 -1.42
CA ALA A 41 0.64 -3.04 -1.52
C ALA A 41 0.60 -4.35 -2.31
N THR A 42 1.32 -4.41 -3.42
CA THR A 42 1.39 -5.61 -4.25
C THR A 42 2.04 -6.76 -3.48
N SER A 43 3.10 -6.47 -2.72
CA SER A 43 3.80 -7.47 -1.93
C SER A 43 2.88 -8.05 -0.85
N VAL A 44 2.11 -7.20 -0.19
CA VAL A 44 1.16 -7.65 0.84
C VAL A 44 0.05 -8.49 0.21
N ALA A 45 -0.46 -8.06 -0.95
CA ALA A 45 -1.54 -8.77 -1.62
C ALA A 45 -1.10 -10.15 -2.13
N ALA A 46 0.20 -10.30 -2.45
CA ALA A 46 0.72 -11.57 -2.96
C ALA A 46 0.82 -12.64 -1.87
N ASN A 47 0.80 -12.26 -0.63
CA ASN A 47 0.81 -13.20 0.47
C ASN A 47 -0.59 -13.64 0.82
#